data_c730593151586c3fee9da9409deac00e
#
_entry.id   c730593151586c3fee9da9409deac00e
#
_cell.length_a   1.000
_cell.length_b   1.000
_cell.length_c   1.000
_cell.angle_alpha   90.00
_cell.angle_beta   90.00
_cell.angle_gamma   90.00
#
_symmetry.space_group_name_H-M   'P 1'
#
loop_
_entity.id
_entity.type
_entity.pdbx_description
1 polymer ?
#
loop_
_entity_poly.entity_id
_entity_poly.type
_entity_poly.pdbx_seq_one_letter_code
_entity_poly.pdbx_strand_id
1 'polypeptide(L)'
;MFFDVLGFEPMNGNPKEILLHADQVMLAESFSRTIFGRKDPVGQLVLLNGTDSLTVMGLFRDPNPNQHLGGFNMLCSFEIVKRDLNTSWRGGDSFPSYVKLHKGASVAEVEAQLPAFFDRHGFTEDMKAWNRSYRFFPITESSRINTSAGLIAWVLMALAALTLFVASMNYVLISISTLVSR
;
A
#
# COMPACT_ATOMS: atom_id res chain seq x y z
N MET A 1 -0.77 -1.63 17.05
CA MET A 1 -1.26 -2.48 15.94
C MET A 1 -0.64 -2.15 14.59
N PHE A 2 -0.79 -0.94 14.03
CA PHE A 2 -0.21 -0.59 12.72
C PHE A 2 1.30 -0.85 12.66
N PHE A 3 2.05 -0.32 13.60
CA PHE A 3 3.50 -0.50 13.71
C PHE A 3 3.92 -1.96 13.89
N ASP A 4 3.18 -2.73 14.72
CA ASP A 4 3.47 -4.15 14.97
C ASP A 4 3.20 -5.04 13.74
N VAL A 5 2.23 -4.67 12.91
CA VAL A 5 1.83 -5.43 11.72
C VAL A 5 2.75 -5.12 10.55
N LEU A 6 3.09 -3.86 10.35
CA LEU A 6 3.78 -3.38 9.15
C LEU A 6 5.27 -3.12 9.36
N GLY A 7 5.76 -3.21 10.62
CA GLY A 7 7.18 -3.11 10.93
C GLY A 7 7.75 -1.70 10.85
N PHE A 8 6.92 -0.67 11.00
CA PHE A 8 7.41 0.71 11.09
C PHE A 8 7.98 1.00 12.46
N GLU A 9 8.94 1.91 12.53
CA GLU A 9 9.64 2.26 13.77
C GLU A 9 9.18 3.64 14.26
N PRO A 10 8.51 3.72 15.43
CA PRO A 10 8.28 5.00 16.08
C PRO A 10 9.61 5.56 16.59
N MET A 11 9.84 6.85 16.39
CA MET A 11 11.00 7.55 16.92
C MET A 11 10.73 8.08 18.32
N ASN A 12 9.55 8.63 18.53
CA ASN A 12 9.06 9.08 19.82
C ASN A 12 7.53 8.93 19.90
N GLY A 13 6.98 9.09 21.09
CA GLY A 13 5.55 8.89 21.37
C GLY A 13 5.15 7.41 21.41
N ASN A 14 3.97 7.14 21.94
CA ASN A 14 3.38 5.80 21.96
C ASN A 14 2.31 5.69 20.87
N PRO A 15 2.58 4.97 19.75
CA PRO A 15 1.62 4.90 18.64
C PRO A 15 0.27 4.32 19.04
N LYS A 16 0.26 3.41 20.03
CA LYS A 16 -0.99 2.76 20.49
C LYS A 16 -1.91 3.73 21.20
N GLU A 17 -1.35 4.69 21.91
CA GLU A 17 -2.11 5.73 22.60
C GLU A 17 -2.51 6.84 21.63
N ILE A 18 -1.55 7.36 20.86
CA ILE A 18 -1.77 8.48 19.92
C ILE A 18 -2.87 8.15 18.91
N LEU A 19 -2.82 6.95 18.32
CA LEU A 19 -3.78 6.56 17.28
C LEU A 19 -5.17 6.16 17.80
N LEU A 20 -5.40 6.20 19.12
CA LEU A 20 -6.74 6.09 19.72
C LEU A 20 -7.50 7.43 19.70
N HIS A 21 -6.78 8.55 19.62
CA HIS A 21 -7.36 9.89 19.70
C HIS A 21 -7.54 10.50 18.30
N ALA A 22 -8.73 11.00 18.02
CA ALA A 22 -9.06 11.58 16.72
C ALA A 22 -8.39 12.93 16.45
N ASP A 23 -7.93 13.62 17.50
CA ASP A 23 -7.27 14.93 17.45
C ASP A 23 -5.74 14.84 17.46
N GLN A 24 -5.18 13.64 17.37
CA GLN A 24 -3.74 13.40 17.46
C GLN A 24 -3.18 12.78 16.17
N VAL A 25 -1.91 13.11 15.87
CA VAL A 25 -1.23 12.65 14.67
C VAL A 25 0.24 12.32 14.96
N MET A 26 0.75 11.34 14.23
CA MET A 26 2.19 11.08 14.10
C MET A 26 2.66 11.50 12.71
N LEU A 27 3.83 12.13 12.63
CA LEU A 27 4.41 12.57 11.36
C LEU A 27 5.67 11.77 11.03
N ALA A 28 5.92 11.58 9.73
CA ALA A 28 7.20 11.11 9.25
C ALA A 28 8.29 12.16 9.52
N GLU A 29 9.51 11.71 9.81
CA GLU A 29 10.64 12.59 10.18
C GLU A 29 10.91 13.67 9.14
N SER A 30 11.02 13.29 7.86
CA SER A 30 11.29 14.22 6.77
C SER A 30 10.17 15.22 6.56
N PHE A 31 8.92 14.78 6.67
CA PHE A 31 7.74 15.61 6.53
C PHE A 31 7.63 16.62 7.68
N SER A 32 7.90 16.18 8.89
CA SER A 32 7.98 17.06 10.05
C SER A 32 9.03 18.18 9.87
N ARG A 33 10.21 17.84 9.36
CA ARG A 33 11.25 18.82 9.04
C ARG A 33 10.83 19.80 7.95
N THR A 34 10.04 19.35 6.99
CA THR A 34 9.51 20.21 5.92
C THR A 34 8.54 21.26 6.46
N ILE A 35 7.67 20.88 7.41
CA ILE A 35 6.66 21.78 7.97
C ILE A 35 7.23 22.69 9.04
N PHE A 36 7.99 22.14 9.98
CA PHE A 36 8.43 22.84 11.19
C PHE A 36 9.91 23.26 11.16
N GLY A 37 10.67 22.82 10.16
CA GLY A 37 12.10 23.09 10.05
C GLY A 37 12.86 22.46 11.21
N ARG A 38 13.51 23.30 12.04
CA ARG A 38 14.28 22.85 13.21
C ARG A 38 13.51 22.95 14.53
N LYS A 39 12.26 23.40 14.51
CA LYS A 39 11.43 23.48 15.71
C LYS A 39 10.97 22.08 16.12
N ASP A 40 10.80 21.88 17.42
CA ASP A 40 10.16 20.66 17.93
C ASP A 40 8.72 20.58 17.43
N PRO A 41 8.36 19.54 16.68
CA PRO A 41 7.00 19.39 16.16
C PRO A 41 6.02 18.89 17.21
N VAL A 42 6.47 18.25 18.29
CA VAL A 42 5.59 17.67 19.31
C VAL A 42 4.83 18.78 20.03
N GLY A 43 3.51 18.61 20.13
CA GLY A 43 2.59 19.62 20.69
C GLY A 43 2.18 20.71 19.71
N GLN A 44 2.73 20.74 18.48
CA GLN A 44 2.31 21.69 17.45
C GLN A 44 1.04 21.22 16.74
N LEU A 45 0.28 22.17 16.20
CA LEU A 45 -0.94 21.89 15.45
C LEU A 45 -0.67 21.79 13.95
N VAL A 46 -1.28 20.82 13.30
CA VAL A 46 -1.37 20.70 11.85
C VAL A 46 -2.83 20.65 11.41
N LEU A 47 -3.13 21.21 10.25
CA LEU A 47 -4.46 21.15 9.66
C LEU A 47 -4.51 20.07 8.60
N LEU A 48 -5.40 19.11 8.79
CA LEU A 48 -5.71 18.09 7.80
C LEU A 48 -6.86 18.60 6.91
N ASN A 49 -6.64 18.62 5.60
CA ASN A 49 -7.61 19.13 4.60
C ASN A 49 -8.12 20.56 4.85
N GLY A 50 -7.42 21.35 5.64
CA GLY A 50 -7.81 22.71 5.98
C GLY A 50 -8.94 22.83 7.03
N THR A 51 -9.44 21.72 7.55
CA THR A 51 -10.60 21.69 8.48
C THR A 51 -10.26 21.07 9.82
N ASP A 52 -9.65 19.91 9.82
CA ASP A 52 -9.37 19.15 11.05
C ASP A 52 -8.04 19.58 11.65
N SER A 53 -8.08 20.10 12.86
CA SER A 53 -6.89 20.48 13.62
C SER A 53 -6.41 19.30 14.43
N LEU A 54 -5.17 18.88 14.16
CA LEU A 54 -4.53 17.72 14.80
C LEU A 54 -3.28 18.15 15.55
N THR A 55 -3.11 17.64 16.77
CA THR A 55 -1.90 17.84 17.55
C THR A 55 -0.86 16.78 17.23
N VAL A 56 0.35 17.23 16.89
CA VAL A 56 1.48 16.29 16.68
C VAL A 56 1.91 15.72 18.02
N MET A 57 1.79 14.41 18.21
CA MET A 57 2.13 13.73 19.45
C MET A 57 3.30 12.76 19.30
N GLY A 58 3.76 12.53 18.08
CA GLY A 58 4.89 11.65 17.84
C GLY A 58 5.44 11.73 16.43
N LEU A 59 6.61 11.13 16.27
CA LEU A 59 7.30 10.98 15.01
C LEU A 59 7.59 9.52 14.73
N PHE A 60 7.62 9.16 13.47
CA PHE A 60 8.08 7.85 13.00
C PHE A 60 9.15 8.01 11.91
N ARG A 61 9.98 6.99 11.77
CA ARG A 61 11.02 6.95 10.74
C ARG A 61 10.39 6.90 9.37
N ASP A 62 10.95 7.62 8.41
CA ASP A 62 10.45 7.67 7.05
C ASP A 62 10.28 6.27 6.47
N PRO A 63 9.10 5.95 5.91
CA PRO A 63 8.89 4.69 5.24
C PRO A 63 9.80 4.57 4.01
N ASN A 64 10.30 3.37 3.74
CA ASN A 64 11.05 3.15 2.52
C ASN A 64 10.12 3.34 1.30
N PRO A 65 10.42 4.29 0.38
CA PRO A 65 9.55 4.60 -0.75
C PRO A 65 9.35 3.41 -1.71
N ASN A 66 10.23 2.43 -1.66
CA ASN A 66 10.15 1.22 -2.48
C ASN A 66 9.31 0.09 -1.83
N GLN A 67 8.79 0.31 -0.63
CA GLN A 67 7.87 -0.62 0.02
C GLN A 67 6.43 -0.35 -0.41
N HIS A 68 5.59 -1.36 -0.29
CA HIS A 68 4.16 -1.29 -0.63
C HIS A 68 3.41 -0.12 0.03
N LEU A 69 3.77 0.20 1.26
CA LEU A 69 3.26 1.35 2.00
C LEU A 69 4.32 2.46 2.13
N GLY A 70 5.16 2.62 1.11
CA GLY A 70 6.08 3.74 1.04
C GLY A 70 5.37 5.05 0.70
N GLY A 71 5.91 6.16 1.20
CA GLY A 71 5.51 7.50 0.77
C GLY A 71 4.36 8.16 1.55
N PHE A 72 3.86 7.57 2.64
CA PHE A 72 2.95 8.30 3.52
C PHE A 72 3.72 9.15 4.53
N ASN A 73 3.19 10.33 4.81
CA ASN A 73 3.86 11.36 5.60
C ASN A 73 3.27 11.53 6.99
N MET A 74 2.05 11.02 7.21
CA MET A 74 1.34 11.15 8.48
C MET A 74 0.51 9.90 8.78
N LEU A 75 0.30 9.65 10.06
CA LEU A 75 -0.57 8.62 10.60
C LEU A 75 -1.51 9.26 11.60
N CYS A 76 -2.79 9.10 11.38
CA CYS A 76 -3.84 9.57 12.27
C CYS A 76 -4.79 8.44 12.66
N SER A 77 -5.66 8.69 13.61
CA SER A 77 -6.71 7.75 13.99
C SER A 77 -7.70 7.54 12.85
N PHE A 78 -8.16 6.30 12.67
CA PHE A 78 -9.24 5.98 11.73
C PHE A 78 -10.56 6.69 12.09
N GLU A 79 -10.75 7.05 13.36
CA GLU A 79 -11.94 7.75 13.83
C GLU A 79 -12.14 9.13 13.16
N ILE A 80 -11.06 9.78 12.67
CA ILE A 80 -11.14 11.04 11.91
C ILE A 80 -11.90 10.81 10.60
N VAL A 81 -11.53 9.75 9.90
CA VAL A 81 -12.03 9.46 8.55
C VAL A 81 -13.40 8.77 8.61
N LYS A 82 -13.65 8.01 9.69
CA LYS A 82 -14.88 7.24 9.89
C LYS A 82 -16.15 8.11 9.89
N ARG A 83 -16.04 9.38 10.25
CA ARG A 83 -17.18 10.32 10.24
C ARG A 83 -17.77 10.50 8.84
N ASP A 84 -16.91 10.50 7.82
CA ASP A 84 -17.28 10.81 6.44
C ASP A 84 -17.42 9.54 5.58
N LEU A 85 -17.19 8.36 6.18
CA LEU A 85 -17.19 7.08 5.49
C LEU A 85 -18.44 6.27 5.74
N ASN A 86 -18.90 5.60 4.70
CA ASN A 86 -19.88 4.54 4.87
C ASN A 86 -19.17 3.26 5.34
N THR A 87 -19.19 3.03 6.65
CA THR A 87 -18.60 1.84 7.28
C THR A 87 -19.58 0.68 7.44
N SER A 88 -20.68 0.68 6.69
CA SER A 88 -21.65 -0.41 6.75
C SER A 88 -21.10 -1.70 6.14
N TRP A 89 -21.56 -2.84 6.64
CA TRP A 89 -21.20 -4.16 6.11
C TRP A 89 -21.64 -4.38 4.66
N ARG A 90 -22.68 -3.70 4.21
CA ARG A 90 -23.34 -3.91 2.91
C ARG A 90 -22.92 -2.96 1.81
N GLY A 91 -21.84 -2.32 1.95
CA GLY A 91 -21.34 -1.41 0.95
C GLY A 91 -20.77 -0.18 1.63
N GLY A 92 -19.95 0.50 0.92
CA GLY A 92 -19.23 1.62 1.45
C GLY A 92 -17.88 1.74 0.81
N ASP A 93 -17.02 2.49 1.47
CA ASP A 93 -15.68 2.74 1.00
C ASP A 93 -14.80 1.50 1.19
N SER A 94 -13.95 1.24 0.21
CA SER A 94 -13.00 0.13 0.24
C SER A 94 -11.67 0.57 0.83
N PHE A 95 -11.21 -0.16 1.83
CA PHE A 95 -9.92 0.09 2.47
C PHE A 95 -9.01 -1.12 2.32
N PRO A 96 -7.72 -0.90 2.00
CA PRO A 96 -6.72 -1.97 2.13
C PRO A 96 -6.63 -2.37 3.61
N SER A 97 -6.87 -3.64 3.89
CA SER A 97 -6.81 -4.18 5.24
C SER A 97 -5.64 -5.16 5.35
N TYR A 98 -4.89 -5.05 6.44
CA TYR A 98 -3.73 -5.91 6.69
C TYR A 98 -3.93 -6.69 7.95
N VAL A 99 -3.59 -7.98 7.90
CA VAL A 99 -3.66 -8.89 9.04
C VAL A 99 -2.31 -9.55 9.25
N LYS A 100 -1.91 -9.68 10.50
CA LYS A 100 -0.74 -10.46 10.89
C LYS A 100 -1.23 -11.77 11.48
N LEU A 101 -0.89 -12.86 10.83
CA LEU A 101 -1.24 -14.19 11.30
C LEU A 101 -0.34 -14.59 12.47
N HIS A 102 -0.87 -15.40 13.39
CA HIS A 102 -0.07 -16.04 14.42
C HIS A 102 0.95 -16.99 13.79
N LYS A 103 2.07 -17.18 14.50
CA LYS A 103 3.10 -18.13 14.08
C LYS A 103 2.48 -19.53 13.97
N GLY A 104 2.58 -20.13 12.78
CA GLY A 104 2.02 -21.45 12.48
C GLY A 104 0.61 -21.48 11.90
N ALA A 105 -0.11 -20.33 11.87
CA ALA A 105 -1.40 -20.25 11.19
C ALA A 105 -1.22 -20.23 9.66
N SER A 106 -2.06 -20.97 8.97
CA SER A 106 -2.05 -21.02 7.50
C SER A 106 -3.10 -20.06 6.92
N VAL A 107 -2.78 -19.44 5.78
CA VAL A 107 -3.72 -18.59 5.04
C VAL A 107 -4.96 -19.39 4.65
N ALA A 108 -4.79 -20.64 4.21
CA ALA A 108 -5.89 -21.51 3.80
C ALA A 108 -6.87 -21.79 4.94
N GLU A 109 -6.39 -21.96 6.18
CA GLU A 109 -7.26 -22.14 7.35
C GLU A 109 -8.09 -20.90 7.67
N VAL A 110 -7.52 -19.71 7.47
CA VAL A 110 -8.24 -18.44 7.66
C VAL A 110 -9.26 -18.23 6.55
N GLU A 111 -8.89 -18.49 5.29
CA GLU A 111 -9.79 -18.40 4.14
C GLU A 111 -10.96 -19.37 4.24
N ALA A 112 -10.75 -20.57 4.77
CA ALA A 112 -11.80 -21.56 4.99
C ALA A 112 -12.89 -21.09 5.98
N GLN A 113 -12.59 -20.12 6.86
CA GLN A 113 -13.54 -19.55 7.81
C GLN A 113 -14.36 -18.39 7.24
N LEU A 114 -13.94 -17.79 6.11
CA LEU A 114 -14.61 -16.63 5.52
C LEU A 114 -16.08 -16.87 5.17
N PRO A 115 -16.48 -18.02 4.58
CA PRO A 115 -17.88 -18.27 4.27
C PRO A 115 -18.79 -18.22 5.51
N ALA A 116 -18.38 -18.88 6.61
CA ALA A 116 -19.14 -18.85 7.86
C ALA A 116 -19.17 -17.46 8.50
N PHE A 117 -18.10 -16.69 8.34
CA PHE A 117 -18.04 -15.30 8.79
C PHE A 117 -19.04 -14.42 8.02
N PHE A 118 -19.08 -14.52 6.69
CA PHE A 118 -20.01 -13.76 5.86
C PHE A 118 -21.46 -14.14 6.14
N ASP A 119 -21.72 -15.42 6.34
CA ASP A 119 -23.07 -15.92 6.66
C ASP A 119 -23.56 -15.35 8.00
N ARG A 120 -22.73 -15.35 9.02
CA ARG A 120 -23.03 -14.76 10.34
C ARG A 120 -23.38 -13.28 10.26
N HIS A 121 -22.79 -12.54 9.34
CA HIS A 121 -23.03 -11.10 9.16
C HIS A 121 -24.07 -10.78 8.06
N GLY A 122 -24.76 -11.79 7.51
CA GLY A 122 -25.78 -11.63 6.50
C GLY A 122 -25.25 -11.10 5.16
N PHE A 123 -23.97 -11.39 4.83
CA PHE A 123 -23.27 -10.84 3.67
C PHE A 123 -23.14 -11.84 2.51
N THR A 124 -23.52 -13.10 2.73
CA THR A 124 -23.34 -14.20 1.77
C THR A 124 -24.10 -13.97 0.47
N GLU A 125 -25.34 -13.48 0.53
CA GLU A 125 -26.15 -13.23 -0.66
C GLU A 125 -25.59 -12.04 -1.48
N ASP A 126 -25.11 -11.00 -0.82
CA ASP A 126 -24.48 -9.86 -1.48
C ASP A 126 -23.20 -10.29 -2.20
N MET A 127 -22.39 -11.17 -1.58
CA MET A 127 -21.18 -11.73 -2.19
C MET A 127 -21.49 -12.52 -3.46
N LYS A 128 -22.54 -13.35 -3.43
CA LYS A 128 -22.99 -14.11 -4.60
C LYS A 128 -23.51 -13.18 -5.69
N ALA A 129 -24.38 -12.22 -5.33
CA ALA A 129 -24.98 -11.27 -6.27
C ALA A 129 -23.93 -10.42 -7.00
N TRP A 130 -22.86 -10.04 -6.30
CA TRP A 130 -21.78 -9.25 -6.87
C TRP A 130 -20.63 -10.07 -7.46
N ASN A 131 -20.73 -11.39 -7.40
CA ASN A 131 -19.67 -12.32 -7.82
C ASN A 131 -18.30 -11.96 -7.20
N ARG A 132 -18.28 -11.65 -5.92
CA ARG A 132 -17.08 -11.25 -5.17
C ARG A 132 -16.56 -12.40 -4.34
N SER A 133 -15.23 -12.49 -4.27
CA SER A 133 -14.53 -13.38 -3.35
C SER A 133 -13.42 -12.61 -2.63
N TYR A 134 -13.15 -12.96 -1.39
CA TYR A 134 -12.02 -12.43 -0.64
C TYR A 134 -10.90 -13.46 -0.56
N ARG A 135 -9.69 -13.01 -0.76
CA ARG A 135 -8.48 -13.80 -0.63
C ARG A 135 -7.43 -13.01 0.13
N PHE A 136 -6.57 -13.73 0.85
CA PHE A 136 -5.42 -13.14 1.49
C PHE A 136 -4.19 -13.29 0.61
N PHE A 137 -3.47 -12.20 0.42
CA PHE A 137 -2.22 -12.20 -0.35
C PHE A 137 -1.07 -11.78 0.57
N PRO A 138 0.12 -12.39 0.42
CA PRO A 138 1.31 -11.90 1.09
C PRO A 138 1.54 -10.42 0.74
N ILE A 139 1.92 -9.61 1.72
CA ILE A 139 2.19 -8.18 1.52
C ILE A 139 3.26 -7.94 0.45
N THR A 140 4.19 -8.89 0.29
CA THR A 140 5.23 -8.87 -0.73
C THR A 140 4.70 -8.98 -2.17
N GLU A 141 3.50 -9.52 -2.34
CA GLU A 141 2.86 -9.66 -3.65
C GLU A 141 1.89 -8.53 -3.97
N SER A 142 1.55 -7.70 -2.99
CA SER A 142 0.55 -6.64 -3.15
C SER A 142 0.94 -5.60 -4.20
N SER A 143 2.23 -5.33 -4.39
CA SER A 143 2.74 -4.47 -5.45
C SER A 143 2.52 -5.04 -6.86
N ARG A 144 2.48 -6.37 -7.00
CA ARG A 144 2.22 -7.04 -8.28
C ARG A 144 0.74 -7.03 -8.64
N ILE A 145 -0.13 -7.06 -7.64
CA ILE A 145 -1.58 -7.12 -7.85
C ILE A 145 -2.14 -5.76 -8.22
N ASN A 146 -1.61 -4.70 -7.63
CA ASN A 146 -2.12 -3.34 -7.80
C ASN A 146 -1.43 -2.51 -8.89
N THR A 147 -0.38 -3.02 -9.52
CA THR A 147 0.39 -2.23 -10.48
C THR A 147 0.32 -2.85 -11.86
N SER A 148 0.03 -2.03 -12.87
CA SER A 148 0.26 -2.34 -14.29
C SER A 148 1.75 -2.63 -14.61
N ALA A 149 2.60 -2.65 -13.60
CA ALA A 149 4.05 -2.84 -13.70
C ALA A 149 4.42 -4.15 -14.40
N GLY A 150 3.65 -5.22 -14.14
CA GLY A 150 3.85 -6.50 -14.83
C GLY A 150 3.61 -6.38 -16.33
N LEU A 151 2.53 -5.74 -16.75
CA LEU A 151 2.20 -5.52 -18.15
C LEU A 151 3.22 -4.60 -18.82
N ILE A 152 3.63 -3.52 -18.16
CA ILE A 152 4.66 -2.60 -18.64
C ILE A 152 5.99 -3.33 -18.82
N ALA A 153 6.40 -4.17 -17.88
CA ALA A 153 7.62 -4.97 -17.96
C ALA A 153 7.59 -5.94 -19.16
N TRP A 154 6.46 -6.60 -19.42
CA TRP A 154 6.30 -7.46 -20.59
C TRP A 154 6.35 -6.69 -21.91
N VAL A 155 5.73 -5.51 -21.98
CA VAL A 155 5.79 -4.64 -23.18
C VAL A 155 7.22 -4.18 -23.41
N LEU A 156 7.95 -3.76 -22.38
CA LEU A 156 9.35 -3.34 -22.52
C LEU A 156 10.26 -4.50 -22.95
N MET A 157 10.04 -5.71 -22.43
CA MET A 157 10.78 -6.91 -22.85
C MET A 157 10.51 -7.24 -24.33
N ALA A 158 9.26 -7.18 -24.77
CA ALA A 158 8.90 -7.42 -26.16
C ALA A 158 9.55 -6.38 -27.11
N LEU A 159 9.57 -5.09 -26.71
CA LEU A 159 10.24 -4.03 -27.45
C LEU A 159 11.75 -4.26 -27.52
N ALA A 160 12.39 -4.64 -26.43
CA ALA A 160 13.82 -4.96 -26.41
C ALA A 160 14.16 -6.15 -27.31
N ALA A 161 13.34 -7.20 -27.29
CA ALA A 161 13.51 -8.35 -28.17
C ALA A 161 13.35 -7.98 -29.65
N LEU A 162 12.37 -7.14 -29.97
CA LEU A 162 12.14 -6.66 -31.34
C LEU A 162 13.32 -5.81 -31.85
N THR A 163 13.83 -4.88 -31.04
CA THR A 163 15.00 -4.05 -31.42
C THR A 163 16.25 -4.90 -31.62
N LEU A 164 16.49 -5.89 -30.79
CA LEU A 164 17.59 -6.83 -30.95
C LEU A 164 17.45 -7.66 -32.22
N PHE A 165 16.25 -8.12 -32.53
CA PHE A 165 15.96 -8.85 -33.77
C PHE A 165 16.23 -8.00 -35.01
N VAL A 166 15.75 -6.75 -35.07
CA VAL A 166 15.99 -5.82 -36.18
C VAL A 166 17.49 -5.53 -36.33
N ALA A 167 18.20 -5.28 -35.23
CA ALA A 167 19.64 -5.07 -35.26
C ALA A 167 20.40 -6.29 -35.81
N SER A 168 20.01 -7.49 -35.39
CA SER A 168 20.59 -8.75 -35.86
C SER A 168 20.34 -8.96 -37.38
N MET A 169 19.12 -8.69 -37.85
CA MET A 169 18.77 -8.76 -39.27
C MET A 169 19.58 -7.77 -40.07
N ASN A 170 19.73 -6.52 -39.64
CA ASN A 170 20.56 -5.53 -40.31
C ASN A 170 22.02 -5.98 -40.40
N TYR A 171 22.56 -6.54 -39.31
CA TYR A 171 23.93 -7.07 -39.34
C TYR A 171 24.11 -8.21 -40.36
N VAL A 172 23.15 -9.16 -40.38
CA VAL A 172 23.18 -10.27 -41.33
C VAL A 172 23.10 -9.78 -42.78
N LEU A 173 22.20 -8.83 -43.10
CA LEU A 173 22.06 -8.24 -44.43
C LEU A 173 23.33 -7.54 -44.88
N ILE A 174 23.97 -6.74 -44.02
CA ILE A 174 25.24 -6.08 -44.33
C ILE A 174 26.34 -7.13 -44.55
N SER A 175 26.41 -8.16 -43.75
CA SER A 175 27.41 -9.23 -43.84
C SER A 175 27.27 -10.00 -45.18
N ILE A 176 26.04 -10.32 -45.59
CA ILE A 176 25.77 -10.98 -46.88
C ILE A 176 26.11 -10.06 -48.03
N SER A 177 25.72 -8.79 -47.99
CA SER A 177 26.01 -7.81 -49.02
C SER A 177 27.53 -7.63 -49.27
N THR A 178 28.31 -7.62 -48.20
CA THR A 178 29.79 -7.52 -48.31
C THR A 178 30.45 -8.80 -48.82
N LEU A 179 29.85 -9.96 -48.59
CA LEU A 179 30.31 -11.24 -49.14
C LEU A 179 30.04 -11.39 -50.64
N VAL A 180 28.89 -10.91 -51.11
CA VAL A 180 28.48 -11.00 -52.52
C VAL A 180 29.20 -9.98 -53.41
N SER A 181 29.68 -8.87 -52.83
CA SER A 181 30.40 -7.80 -53.55
C SER A 181 31.91 -8.06 -53.72
N ARG A 182 32.43 -9.20 -53.24
CA ARG A 182 33.79 -9.68 -53.47
C ARG A 182 33.82 -10.76 -54.55
#